data_4f91a9aedad6ac7d569122eb5d8e0671
#
_entry.id   4f91a9aedad6ac7d569122eb5d8e0671
#
_cell.length_a   1.000
_cell.length_b   1.000
_cell.length_c   1.000
_cell.angle_alpha   90.00
_cell.angle_beta   90.00
_cell.angle_gamma   90.00
#
_symmetry.space_group_name_H-M   'P 1'
#
loop_
_entity.id
_entity.type
_entity.pdbx_description
1 polymer ?
#
loop_
_entity_poly.entity_id
_entity_poly.type
_entity_poly.pdbx_seq_one_letter_code
_entity_poly.pdbx_strand_id
1 'polypeptide(L)'
;MSIISSSIGRCAALAVLAASVAFGGTANADTVEKIADTSRLVSVGGAVTEIVYALGAGDKLVARDQTSTYPEEARKLVDVGYMRRLSPEGVLSVNPTGILLSEGSGPPETLEVLKKATVPIAMIPDDHTAKSVIEKIEMVGKALGLEDKAKALAADVSRDLETAQKISANQNPRKRVLFIMSAQDGRITASGTGTGANGIITLAGGVNAIDSYQGYKQLTDEAVEKAAPDLILTMGIGKDSVQKEDLLKNPVLASSPAGRSGNIVQ
;
A
#
# COMPACT_ATOMS: atom_id res chain seq x y z
N MET A 1 8.30 -50.76 -77.39
CA MET A 1 9.19 -49.98 -78.28
C MET A 1 9.54 -48.67 -77.53
N SER A 2 10.82 -48.54 -77.30
CA SER A 2 11.58 -47.32 -77.17
C SER A 2 11.38 -46.52 -75.82
N ILE A 3 12.27 -46.53 -74.93
CA ILE A 3 13.64 -46.01 -74.76
C ILE A 3 13.67 -44.62 -74.13
N ILE A 4 14.45 -44.57 -73.04
CA ILE A 4 15.39 -43.49 -72.58
C ILE A 4 14.75 -42.34 -71.83
N SER A 5 15.29 -41.71 -70.76
CA SER A 5 16.59 -41.66 -70.13
C SER A 5 16.51 -40.78 -68.92
N SER A 6 17.18 -41.20 -67.91
CA SER A 6 17.81 -40.46 -66.78
C SER A 6 17.90 -38.96 -66.87
N SER A 7 17.62 -38.32 -65.78
CA SER A 7 18.50 -37.25 -65.31
C SER A 7 18.32 -37.03 -63.80
N ILE A 8 19.43 -37.18 -63.10
CA ILE A 8 19.67 -36.96 -61.70
C ILE A 8 19.72 -35.45 -61.48
N GLY A 9 18.79 -34.92 -60.70
CA GLY A 9 18.84 -33.53 -60.22
C GLY A 9 18.98 -33.51 -58.72
N ARG A 10 20.22 -33.24 -58.26
CA ARG A 10 20.52 -32.99 -56.84
C ARG A 10 19.91 -31.65 -56.44
N CYS A 11 18.84 -31.67 -55.66
CA CYS A 11 18.40 -30.48 -54.93
C CYS A 11 19.03 -30.50 -53.55
N ALA A 12 19.94 -29.56 -53.34
CA ALA A 12 20.51 -29.26 -52.03
C ALA A 12 19.41 -28.62 -51.17
N ALA A 13 19.04 -29.28 -50.10
CA ALA A 13 18.17 -28.72 -49.09
C ALA A 13 18.98 -27.76 -48.20
N LEU A 14 18.79 -26.45 -48.36
CA LEU A 14 19.25 -25.48 -47.38
C LEU A 14 18.33 -25.58 -46.14
N ALA A 15 18.87 -26.11 -45.05
CA ALA A 15 18.26 -26.03 -43.74
C ALA A 15 18.49 -24.61 -43.20
N VAL A 16 17.46 -23.78 -43.23
CA VAL A 16 17.46 -22.47 -42.51
C VAL A 16 17.18 -22.76 -41.05
N LEU A 17 18.24 -22.69 -40.24
CA LEU A 17 18.14 -22.75 -38.78
C LEU A 17 17.57 -21.40 -38.28
N ALA A 18 16.27 -21.33 -38.04
CA ALA A 18 15.63 -20.21 -37.39
C ALA A 18 15.99 -20.24 -35.90
N ALA A 19 17.00 -19.50 -35.50
CA ALA A 19 17.31 -19.26 -34.11
C ALA A 19 16.22 -18.33 -33.50
N SER A 20 15.24 -18.94 -32.87
CA SER A 20 14.24 -18.23 -32.06
C SER A 20 14.95 -17.67 -30.82
N VAL A 21 15.39 -16.42 -30.87
CA VAL A 21 15.79 -15.69 -29.68
C VAL A 21 14.53 -15.40 -28.86
N ALA A 22 14.26 -16.25 -27.89
CA ALA A 22 13.26 -15.98 -26.87
C ALA A 22 13.77 -14.82 -26.01
N PHE A 23 13.35 -13.61 -26.30
CA PHE A 23 13.39 -12.51 -25.35
C PHE A 23 12.45 -12.85 -24.20
N GLY A 24 12.94 -13.63 -23.26
CA GLY A 24 12.35 -13.75 -21.95
C GLY A 24 12.59 -12.42 -21.23
N GLY A 25 11.69 -11.48 -21.40
CA GLY A 25 11.61 -10.32 -20.52
C GLY A 25 11.24 -10.83 -19.13
N THR A 26 12.25 -11.07 -18.29
CA THR A 26 12.02 -11.13 -16.85
C THR A 26 11.50 -9.76 -16.46
N ALA A 27 10.22 -9.69 -16.07
CA ALA A 27 9.74 -8.54 -15.32
C ALA A 27 10.69 -8.40 -14.13
N ASN A 28 11.57 -7.41 -14.19
CA ASN A 28 12.35 -7.02 -13.02
C ASN A 28 11.32 -6.57 -11.99
N ALA A 29 11.09 -7.38 -10.98
CA ALA A 29 10.59 -6.86 -9.72
C ALA A 29 11.56 -5.74 -9.35
N ASP A 30 11.08 -4.50 -9.23
CA ASP A 30 11.88 -3.35 -8.87
C ASP A 30 12.63 -3.68 -7.58
N THR A 31 13.89 -4.07 -7.74
CA THR A 31 14.71 -4.42 -6.58
C THR A 31 15.14 -3.12 -5.94
N VAL A 32 14.59 -2.83 -4.77
CA VAL A 32 15.07 -1.72 -3.95
C VAL A 32 16.58 -1.85 -3.78
N GLU A 33 17.31 -0.82 -4.19
CA GLU A 33 18.75 -0.75 -4.00
C GLU A 33 19.07 -0.29 -2.57
N LYS A 34 20.19 -0.81 -2.04
CA LYS A 34 20.70 -0.40 -0.73
C LYS A 34 21.17 1.05 -0.80
N ILE A 35 20.75 1.86 0.16
CA ILE A 35 21.24 3.22 0.36
C ILE A 35 22.65 3.14 0.99
N ALA A 36 23.64 3.64 0.29
CA ALA A 36 25.04 3.55 0.72
C ALA A 36 25.32 4.37 1.99
N ASP A 37 24.79 5.57 2.06
CA ASP A 37 24.88 6.43 3.24
C ASP A 37 23.49 6.61 3.87
N THR A 38 23.31 6.03 5.04
CA THR A 38 22.06 6.09 5.80
C THR A 38 22.12 7.06 6.98
N SER A 39 23.06 8.00 6.99
CA SER A 39 23.26 8.91 8.13
C SER A 39 22.17 9.98 8.28
N ARG A 40 21.47 10.32 7.18
CA ARG A 40 20.45 11.37 7.15
C ARG A 40 19.28 10.96 6.23
N LEU A 41 18.39 10.17 6.75
CA LEU A 41 17.26 9.65 5.95
C LEU A 41 16.01 10.52 6.09
N VAL A 42 15.27 10.65 5.00
CA VAL A 42 13.89 11.10 5.00
C VAL A 42 12.98 9.89 4.80
N SER A 43 11.98 9.75 5.64
CA SER A 43 10.96 8.71 5.55
C SER A 43 9.60 9.32 5.19
N VAL A 44 8.98 8.80 4.13
CA VAL A 44 7.66 9.22 3.63
C VAL A 44 6.72 8.04 3.62
N GLY A 45 5.63 8.17 4.37
CA GLY A 45 4.65 7.13 4.62
C GLY A 45 4.74 6.55 6.03
N GLY A 46 3.64 6.58 6.79
CA GLY A 46 3.60 6.17 8.19
C GLY A 46 4.14 4.76 8.42
N ALA A 47 3.72 3.80 7.61
CA ALA A 47 4.19 2.41 7.71
C ALA A 47 5.71 2.27 7.48
N VAL A 48 6.26 3.03 6.53
CA VAL A 48 7.71 3.03 6.27
C VAL A 48 8.46 3.56 7.49
N THR A 49 8.01 4.66 8.07
CA THR A 49 8.59 5.25 9.28
C THR A 49 8.53 4.28 10.46
N GLU A 50 7.40 3.63 10.68
CA GLU A 50 7.23 2.62 11.74
C GLU A 50 8.22 1.46 11.59
N ILE A 51 8.41 0.96 10.37
CA ILE A 51 9.36 -0.11 10.08
C ILE A 51 10.80 0.34 10.37
N VAL A 52 11.18 1.56 9.99
CA VAL A 52 12.53 2.10 10.29
C VAL A 52 12.79 2.10 11.80
N TYR A 53 11.82 2.55 12.60
CA TYR A 53 11.93 2.52 14.06
C TYR A 53 11.96 1.09 14.60
N ALA A 54 11.12 0.19 14.10
CA ALA A 54 11.08 -1.21 14.53
C ALA A 54 12.41 -1.95 14.23
N LEU A 55 13.10 -1.58 13.15
CA LEU A 55 14.43 -2.08 12.82
C LEU A 55 15.55 -1.45 13.67
N GLY A 56 15.23 -0.50 14.55
CA GLY A 56 16.18 0.20 15.39
C GLY A 56 17.07 1.21 14.64
N ALA A 57 16.52 1.82 13.58
CA ALA A 57 17.21 2.83 12.76
C ALA A 57 16.54 4.21 12.80
N GLY A 58 15.70 4.46 13.80
CA GLY A 58 14.99 5.73 13.95
C GLY A 58 15.92 6.94 14.14
N ASP A 59 17.10 6.73 14.72
CA ASP A 59 18.15 7.73 14.91
C ASP A 59 18.77 8.24 13.60
N LYS A 60 18.57 7.49 12.51
CA LYS A 60 19.02 7.84 11.15
C LYS A 60 18.04 8.79 10.43
N LEU A 61 16.81 8.91 10.94
CA LEU A 61 15.80 9.78 10.36
C LEU A 61 16.04 11.25 10.77
N VAL A 62 16.10 12.13 9.79
CA VAL A 62 16.19 13.59 10.00
C VAL A 62 14.86 14.27 9.71
N ALA A 63 13.98 13.64 8.92
CA ALA A 63 12.67 14.17 8.62
C ALA A 63 11.67 13.05 8.27
N ARG A 64 10.39 13.40 8.39
CA ARG A 64 9.26 12.51 8.09
C ARG A 64 8.13 13.29 7.40
N ASP A 65 7.21 12.59 6.77
CA ASP A 65 5.98 13.21 6.25
C ASP A 65 4.88 13.30 7.33
N GLN A 66 3.78 14.01 7.03
CA GLN A 66 2.67 14.24 7.97
C GLN A 66 1.96 12.96 8.42
N THR A 67 1.98 11.87 7.63
CA THR A 67 1.34 10.60 7.99
C THR A 67 2.15 9.80 9.00
N SER A 68 3.42 10.11 9.16
CA SER A 68 4.37 9.45 10.06
C SER A 68 4.19 9.96 11.49
N THR A 69 3.19 9.44 12.19
CA THR A 69 2.80 9.90 13.52
C THR A 69 3.18 8.94 14.66
N TYR A 70 3.66 7.75 14.32
CA TYR A 70 4.10 6.72 15.27
C TYR A 70 5.49 6.20 14.87
N PRO A 71 6.36 5.88 15.87
CA PRO A 71 6.17 6.13 17.30
C PRO A 71 6.17 7.65 17.62
N GLU A 72 5.88 8.01 18.87
CA GLU A 72 5.79 9.42 19.31
C GLU A 72 7.07 10.21 18.98
N GLU A 73 8.23 9.57 19.00
CA GLU A 73 9.53 10.13 18.65
C GLU A 73 9.56 10.66 17.21
N ALA A 74 8.87 9.99 16.29
CA ALA A 74 8.82 10.41 14.89
C ALA A 74 8.21 11.82 14.74
N ARG A 75 7.26 12.20 15.59
CA ARG A 75 6.63 13.52 15.57
C ARG A 75 7.59 14.67 15.86
N LYS A 76 8.75 14.39 16.50
CA LYS A 76 9.78 15.37 16.80
C LYS A 76 10.68 15.71 15.62
N LEU A 77 10.63 14.87 14.55
CA LEU A 77 11.39 15.08 13.33
C LEU A 77 10.79 16.22 12.49
N VAL A 78 11.62 16.79 11.62
CA VAL A 78 11.18 17.81 10.66
C VAL A 78 10.07 17.25 9.79
N ASP A 79 8.99 18.02 9.62
CA ASP A 79 7.86 17.68 8.75
C ASP A 79 8.12 18.20 7.34
N VAL A 80 8.19 17.30 6.35
CA VAL A 80 8.40 17.64 4.93
C VAL A 80 7.09 17.73 4.14
N GLY A 81 5.95 17.72 4.81
CA GLY A 81 4.63 17.86 4.22
C GLY A 81 3.87 16.55 4.09
N TYR A 82 2.70 16.61 3.44
CA TYR A 82 1.83 15.44 3.26
C TYR A 82 2.30 14.59 2.07
N MET A 83 2.41 13.27 2.28
CA MET A 83 2.98 12.33 1.30
C MET A 83 2.43 12.47 -0.13
N ARG A 84 1.16 12.84 -0.32
CA ARG A 84 0.54 13.02 -1.64
C ARG A 84 0.65 14.43 -2.20
N ARG A 85 1.25 15.36 -1.44
CA ARG A 85 1.48 16.77 -1.83
C ARG A 85 2.85 17.24 -1.35
N LEU A 86 3.88 16.42 -1.59
CA LEU A 86 5.25 16.77 -1.29
C LEU A 86 5.74 17.92 -2.16
N SER A 87 6.67 18.70 -1.66
CA SER A 87 7.48 19.60 -2.47
C SER A 87 8.93 19.10 -2.52
N PRO A 88 9.61 19.20 -3.67
CA PRO A 88 11.02 18.82 -3.76
C PRO A 88 11.90 19.63 -2.80
N GLU A 89 11.63 20.91 -2.66
CA GLU A 89 12.35 21.82 -1.76
C GLU A 89 12.18 21.38 -0.31
N GLY A 90 10.96 21.03 0.12
CA GLY A 90 10.69 20.55 1.46
C GLY A 90 11.50 19.29 1.78
N VAL A 91 11.50 18.30 0.87
CA VAL A 91 12.22 17.05 1.06
C VAL A 91 13.74 17.27 1.03
N LEU A 92 14.25 18.10 0.12
CA LEU A 92 15.68 18.32 -0.04
C LEU A 92 16.28 19.33 0.95
N SER A 93 15.45 20.15 1.61
CA SER A 93 15.89 21.19 2.55
C SER A 93 16.65 20.64 3.76
N VAL A 94 16.40 19.38 4.12
CA VAL A 94 17.06 18.71 5.24
C VAL A 94 18.38 18.02 4.86
N ASN A 95 18.87 18.21 3.63
CA ASN A 95 20.08 17.60 3.07
C ASN A 95 20.12 16.08 3.31
N PRO A 96 19.15 15.32 2.76
CA PRO A 96 19.09 13.88 2.96
C PRO A 96 20.20 13.16 2.21
N THR A 97 20.71 12.06 2.79
CA THR A 97 21.62 11.12 2.12
C THR A 97 20.84 9.95 1.49
N GLY A 98 19.56 9.82 1.80
CA GLY A 98 18.64 8.85 1.22
C GLY A 98 17.19 9.13 1.56
N ILE A 99 16.30 8.67 0.71
CA ILE A 99 14.84 8.84 0.86
C ILE A 99 14.18 7.46 0.79
N LEU A 100 13.43 7.11 1.82
CA LEU A 100 12.50 5.97 1.84
C LEU A 100 11.10 6.51 1.51
N LEU A 101 10.54 6.08 0.39
CA LEU A 101 9.32 6.67 -0.17
C LEU A 101 8.25 5.58 -0.35
N SER A 102 7.14 5.67 0.36
CA SER A 102 6.00 4.78 0.14
C SER A 102 5.40 5.02 -1.24
N GLU A 103 5.04 3.95 -1.94
CA GLU A 103 4.26 4.03 -3.18
C GLU A 103 2.96 4.83 -2.95
N GLY A 104 2.48 5.52 -3.99
CA GLY A 104 1.36 6.44 -3.87
C GLY A 104 1.72 7.80 -3.28
N SER A 105 3.02 8.04 -3.00
CA SER A 105 3.52 9.39 -2.72
C SER A 105 3.53 10.24 -3.99
N GLY A 106 3.48 11.54 -3.83
CA GLY A 106 3.44 12.44 -4.99
C GLY A 106 3.36 13.91 -4.62
N PRO A 107 3.06 14.77 -5.57
CA PRO A 107 2.59 14.49 -6.94
C PRO A 107 3.70 13.94 -7.86
N PRO A 108 3.35 13.36 -9.02
CA PRO A 108 4.32 12.77 -9.95
C PRO A 108 5.44 13.73 -10.35
N GLU A 109 5.14 15.01 -10.53
CA GLU A 109 6.12 16.06 -10.89
C GLU A 109 7.20 16.20 -9.82
N THR A 110 6.82 16.12 -8.55
CA THR A 110 7.76 16.12 -7.42
C THR A 110 8.67 14.91 -7.48
N LEU A 111 8.13 13.73 -7.74
CA LEU A 111 8.93 12.50 -7.84
C LEU A 111 9.95 12.58 -8.97
N GLU A 112 9.60 13.16 -10.12
CA GLU A 112 10.52 13.36 -11.23
C GLU A 112 11.68 14.32 -10.86
N VAL A 113 11.41 15.36 -10.07
CA VAL A 113 12.46 16.26 -9.58
C VAL A 113 13.36 15.54 -8.57
N LEU A 114 12.77 14.80 -7.62
CA LEU A 114 13.54 14.03 -6.63
C LEU A 114 14.40 12.95 -7.27
N LYS A 115 13.91 12.26 -8.30
CA LYS A 115 14.69 11.28 -9.09
C LYS A 115 15.89 11.90 -9.80
N LYS A 116 15.79 13.16 -10.22
CA LYS A 116 16.91 13.90 -10.84
C LYS A 116 17.91 14.42 -9.82
N ALA A 117 17.53 14.50 -8.56
CA ALA A 117 18.47 14.79 -7.50
C ALA A 117 19.44 13.61 -7.32
N THR A 118 20.66 13.90 -6.86
CA THR A 118 21.69 12.89 -6.63
C THR A 118 21.46 12.02 -5.38
N VAL A 119 20.29 12.19 -4.72
CA VAL A 119 19.93 11.48 -3.51
C VAL A 119 19.26 10.16 -3.86
N PRO A 120 19.76 9.01 -3.37
CA PRO A 120 19.14 7.71 -3.60
C PRO A 120 17.70 7.65 -3.03
N ILE A 121 16.78 7.09 -3.81
CA ILE A 121 15.38 6.88 -3.41
C ILE A 121 15.08 5.38 -3.41
N ALA A 122 14.67 4.87 -2.27
CA ALA A 122 14.09 3.54 -2.15
C ALA A 122 12.56 3.65 -2.19
N MET A 123 11.95 3.24 -3.30
CA MET A 123 10.50 3.16 -3.44
C MET A 123 10.00 1.89 -2.77
N ILE A 124 9.09 2.02 -1.82
CA ILE A 124 8.55 0.92 -1.03
C ILE A 124 7.08 0.69 -1.45
N PRO A 125 6.74 -0.49 -2.00
CA PRO A 125 5.38 -0.83 -2.42
C PRO A 125 4.38 -0.74 -1.27
N ASP A 126 3.14 -0.35 -1.58
CA ASP A 126 2.08 -0.17 -0.59
C ASP A 126 0.78 -0.91 -0.94
N ASP A 127 0.88 -2.17 -1.32
CA ASP A 127 -0.26 -3.07 -1.39
C ASP A 127 -0.77 -3.40 0.03
N HIS A 128 -2.08 -3.47 0.20
CA HIS A 128 -2.71 -3.60 1.52
C HIS A 128 -3.04 -5.06 1.86
N THR A 129 -2.07 -5.98 1.67
CA THR A 129 -2.20 -7.41 1.96
C THR A 129 -1.23 -7.85 3.05
N ALA A 130 -1.49 -9.00 3.70
CA ALA A 130 -0.54 -9.56 4.67
C ALA A 130 0.84 -9.82 4.04
N LYS A 131 0.86 -10.31 2.80
CA LYS A 131 2.10 -10.55 2.04
C LYS A 131 2.87 -9.24 1.84
N SER A 132 2.20 -8.17 1.42
CA SER A 132 2.86 -6.89 1.16
C SER A 132 3.39 -6.21 2.43
N VAL A 133 2.80 -6.47 3.60
CA VAL A 133 3.36 -6.00 4.87
C VAL A 133 4.72 -6.63 5.11
N ILE A 134 4.85 -7.94 4.89
CA ILE A 134 6.12 -8.66 5.04
C ILE A 134 7.16 -8.17 4.02
N GLU A 135 6.79 -8.08 2.74
CA GLU A 135 7.65 -7.56 1.67
C GLU A 135 8.14 -6.14 1.97
N LYS A 136 7.26 -5.28 2.48
CA LYS A 136 7.59 -3.92 2.89
C LYS A 136 8.67 -3.89 3.98
N ILE A 137 8.56 -4.74 5.00
CA ILE A 137 9.56 -4.87 6.07
C ILE A 137 10.92 -5.29 5.48
N GLU A 138 10.93 -6.30 4.61
CA GLU A 138 12.15 -6.80 3.98
C GLU A 138 12.79 -5.75 3.07
N MET A 139 11.99 -5.01 2.31
CA MET A 139 12.48 -3.96 1.40
C MET A 139 13.09 -2.78 2.16
N VAL A 140 12.45 -2.32 3.25
CA VAL A 140 13.05 -1.29 4.11
C VAL A 140 14.34 -1.80 4.73
N GLY A 141 14.37 -3.04 5.21
CA GLY A 141 15.58 -3.66 5.75
C GLY A 141 16.72 -3.71 4.73
N LYS A 142 16.41 -4.09 3.49
CA LYS A 142 17.38 -4.11 2.38
C LYS A 142 17.90 -2.70 2.06
N ALA A 143 16.99 -1.71 1.97
CA ALA A 143 17.38 -0.32 1.74
C ALA A 143 18.36 0.21 2.81
N LEU A 144 18.19 -0.24 4.05
CA LEU A 144 19.00 0.19 5.20
C LEU A 144 20.24 -0.69 5.45
N GLY A 145 20.39 -1.84 4.77
CA GLY A 145 21.42 -2.83 5.05
C GLY A 145 21.22 -3.53 6.39
N LEU A 146 19.98 -3.77 6.78
CA LEU A 146 19.54 -4.40 8.02
C LEU A 146 18.73 -5.67 7.75
N GLU A 147 19.12 -6.44 6.74
CA GLU A 147 18.37 -7.58 6.21
C GLU A 147 18.08 -8.65 7.27
N ASP A 148 19.01 -8.94 8.17
CA ASP A 148 18.81 -9.95 9.22
C ASP A 148 17.78 -9.49 10.25
N LYS A 149 17.80 -8.20 10.63
CA LYS A 149 16.77 -7.63 11.52
C LYS A 149 15.41 -7.60 10.84
N ALA A 150 15.38 -7.28 9.54
CA ALA A 150 14.14 -7.27 8.77
C ALA A 150 13.53 -8.66 8.66
N LYS A 151 14.32 -9.70 8.42
CA LYS A 151 13.85 -11.10 8.42
C LYS A 151 13.26 -11.52 9.76
N ALA A 152 13.91 -11.15 10.86
CA ALA A 152 13.39 -11.44 12.20
C ALA A 152 12.05 -10.74 12.44
N LEU A 153 11.97 -9.42 12.16
CA LEU A 153 10.73 -8.65 12.29
C LEU A 153 9.62 -9.21 11.38
N ALA A 154 9.94 -9.52 10.13
CA ALA A 154 9.00 -10.10 9.16
C ALA A 154 8.43 -11.43 9.66
N ALA A 155 9.27 -12.31 10.24
CA ALA A 155 8.83 -13.57 10.81
C ALA A 155 7.89 -13.38 12.02
N ASP A 156 8.18 -12.41 12.88
CA ASP A 156 7.33 -12.09 14.03
C ASP A 156 5.97 -11.55 13.57
N VAL A 157 5.96 -10.57 12.67
CA VAL A 157 4.74 -9.99 12.10
C VAL A 157 3.92 -11.03 11.33
N SER A 158 4.59 -11.95 10.59
CA SER A 158 3.90 -13.03 9.89
C SER A 158 3.13 -13.95 10.85
N ARG A 159 3.76 -14.34 11.98
CA ARG A 159 3.09 -15.16 13.00
C ARG A 159 1.88 -14.45 13.62
N ASP A 160 2.00 -13.16 13.88
CA ASP A 160 0.92 -12.37 14.45
C ASP A 160 -0.25 -12.24 13.47
N LEU A 161 0.04 -11.97 12.19
CA LEU A 161 -0.96 -11.92 11.12
C LEU A 161 -1.65 -13.28 10.92
N GLU A 162 -0.90 -14.39 10.89
CA GLU A 162 -1.47 -15.73 10.81
C GLU A 162 -2.38 -16.04 11.99
N THR A 163 -1.97 -15.65 13.19
CA THR A 163 -2.77 -15.83 14.41
C THR A 163 -4.07 -15.03 14.33
N ALA A 164 -4.00 -13.77 13.93
CA ALA A 164 -5.18 -12.93 13.73
C ALA A 164 -6.11 -13.49 12.65
N GLN A 165 -5.55 -13.96 11.54
CA GLN A 165 -6.33 -14.59 10.46
C GLN A 165 -7.02 -15.89 10.91
N LYS A 166 -6.38 -16.73 11.72
CA LYS A 166 -7.00 -17.94 12.29
C LYS A 166 -8.19 -17.60 13.19
N ILE A 167 -8.08 -16.53 13.99
CA ILE A 167 -9.18 -16.06 14.84
C ILE A 167 -10.35 -15.59 13.97
N SER A 168 -10.06 -14.81 12.92
CA SER A 168 -11.08 -14.22 12.04
C SER A 168 -11.70 -15.23 11.06
N ALA A 169 -10.99 -16.32 10.71
CA ALA A 169 -11.47 -17.33 9.76
C ALA A 169 -12.75 -18.05 10.23
N ASN A 170 -12.98 -18.10 11.54
CA ASN A 170 -14.15 -18.76 12.15
C ASN A 170 -15.40 -17.87 12.14
N GLN A 171 -15.32 -16.64 11.64
CA GLN A 171 -16.46 -15.72 11.52
C GLN A 171 -17.38 -16.15 10.38
N ASN A 172 -18.56 -16.70 10.71
CA ASN A 172 -19.56 -17.10 9.73
C ASN A 172 -20.98 -16.73 10.23
N PRO A 173 -21.75 -15.90 9.55
CA PRO A 173 -21.37 -15.18 8.32
C PRO A 173 -20.32 -14.08 8.58
N ARG A 174 -19.51 -13.78 7.55
CA ARG A 174 -18.58 -12.65 7.60
C ARG A 174 -19.34 -11.33 7.68
N LYS A 175 -18.90 -10.45 8.54
CA LYS A 175 -19.50 -9.11 8.70
C LYS A 175 -19.25 -8.24 7.49
N ARG A 176 -20.29 -7.57 7.01
CA ARG A 176 -20.20 -6.51 6.00
C ARG A 176 -19.81 -5.22 6.69
N VAL A 177 -18.63 -4.70 6.38
CA VAL A 177 -18.07 -3.53 7.06
C VAL A 177 -18.06 -2.33 6.10
N LEU A 178 -18.69 -1.25 6.50
CA LEU A 178 -18.62 0.03 5.81
C LEU A 178 -17.59 0.93 6.48
N PHE A 179 -16.50 1.22 5.80
CA PHE A 179 -15.54 2.20 6.30
C PHE A 179 -15.92 3.59 5.83
N ILE A 180 -16.12 4.50 6.79
CA ILE A 180 -16.42 5.90 6.55
C ILE A 180 -15.21 6.76 6.88
N MET A 181 -14.65 7.42 5.86
CA MET A 181 -13.51 8.33 6.01
C MET A 181 -13.95 9.69 6.55
N SER A 182 -15.07 10.19 6.06
CA SER A 182 -15.63 11.48 6.51
C SER A 182 -17.15 11.50 6.37
N ALA A 183 -17.80 12.24 7.26
CA ALA A 183 -19.21 12.53 7.20
C ALA A 183 -19.39 14.02 7.55
N GLN A 184 -19.47 14.86 6.51
CA GLN A 184 -19.58 16.31 6.66
C GLN A 184 -20.75 16.82 5.81
N ASP A 185 -21.57 17.70 6.38
CA ASP A 185 -22.73 18.29 5.70
C ASP A 185 -23.68 17.26 5.06
N GLY A 186 -23.87 16.11 5.73
CA GLY A 186 -24.68 15.01 5.25
C GLY A 186 -24.03 14.17 4.13
N ARG A 187 -22.80 14.51 3.70
CA ARG A 187 -22.07 13.78 2.66
C ARG A 187 -21.14 12.76 3.28
N ILE A 188 -21.31 11.50 2.91
CA ILE A 188 -20.52 10.39 3.41
C ILE A 188 -19.47 10.02 2.36
N THR A 189 -18.20 10.09 2.73
CA THR A 189 -17.11 9.54 1.91
C THR A 189 -16.70 8.20 2.48
N ALA A 190 -16.79 7.15 1.68
CA ALA A 190 -16.51 5.79 2.10
C ALA A 190 -15.46 5.11 1.23
N SER A 191 -14.88 4.04 1.77
CA SER A 191 -13.87 3.23 1.10
C SER A 191 -14.50 2.16 0.22
N GLY A 192 -14.09 2.13 -1.04
CA GLY A 192 -14.22 0.97 -1.92
C GLY A 192 -13.01 0.04 -1.83
N THR A 193 -12.76 -0.73 -2.89
CA THR A 193 -11.62 -1.65 -3.02
C THR A 193 -10.30 -0.91 -3.23
N GLY A 194 -9.15 -1.62 -3.07
CA GLY A 194 -7.83 -1.06 -3.33
C GLY A 194 -7.40 0.03 -2.35
N THR A 195 -7.83 -0.03 -1.11
CA THR A 195 -7.50 0.95 -0.06
C THR A 195 -6.98 0.26 1.19
N GLY A 196 -6.27 0.99 2.06
CA GLY A 196 -5.86 0.48 3.36
C GLY A 196 -7.04 0.05 4.24
N ALA A 197 -8.17 0.77 4.15
CA ALA A 197 -9.39 0.38 4.85
C ALA A 197 -9.94 -0.97 4.33
N ASN A 198 -9.95 -1.18 3.01
CA ASN A 198 -10.32 -2.47 2.44
C ASN A 198 -9.35 -3.59 2.88
N GLY A 199 -8.07 -3.29 2.94
CA GLY A 199 -7.04 -4.22 3.40
C GLY A 199 -7.28 -4.68 4.84
N ILE A 200 -7.45 -3.75 5.78
CA ILE A 200 -7.67 -4.08 7.19
C ILE A 200 -8.99 -4.82 7.42
N ILE A 201 -10.08 -4.43 6.72
CA ILE A 201 -11.36 -5.16 6.77
C ILE A 201 -11.16 -6.62 6.37
N THR A 202 -10.44 -6.86 5.27
CA THR A 202 -10.18 -8.21 4.76
C THR A 202 -9.29 -9.00 5.71
N LEU A 203 -8.22 -8.41 6.23
CA LEU A 203 -7.33 -9.03 7.20
C LEU A 203 -8.05 -9.39 8.50
N ALA A 204 -9.01 -8.57 8.91
CA ALA A 204 -9.88 -8.85 10.07
C ALA A 204 -10.99 -9.88 9.77
N GLY A 205 -11.04 -10.48 8.58
CA GLY A 205 -12.03 -11.47 8.19
C GLY A 205 -13.40 -10.93 7.81
N GLY A 206 -13.53 -9.60 7.71
CA GLY A 206 -14.74 -8.94 7.23
C GLY A 206 -14.82 -8.93 5.69
N VAL A 207 -15.91 -8.38 5.20
CA VAL A 207 -16.16 -8.08 3.78
C VAL A 207 -16.43 -6.59 3.67
N ASN A 208 -15.73 -5.90 2.77
CA ASN A 208 -16.05 -4.50 2.50
C ASN A 208 -17.48 -4.42 1.95
N ALA A 209 -18.32 -3.62 2.58
CA ALA A 209 -19.69 -3.44 2.16
C ALA A 209 -19.82 -2.74 0.79
N ILE A 210 -18.75 -2.08 0.34
CA ILE A 210 -18.63 -1.38 -0.94
C ILE A 210 -17.53 -2.03 -1.78
N ASP A 211 -17.92 -2.72 -2.84
CA ASP A 211 -17.03 -3.38 -3.81
C ASP A 211 -17.17 -2.85 -5.25
N SER A 212 -18.10 -1.92 -5.46
CA SER A 212 -18.46 -1.41 -6.78
C SER A 212 -17.49 -0.37 -7.37
N TYR A 213 -16.51 0.11 -6.59
CA TYR A 213 -15.49 1.05 -7.05
C TYR A 213 -14.17 0.91 -6.29
N GLN A 214 -13.12 1.49 -6.84
CA GLN A 214 -11.81 1.63 -6.19
C GLN A 214 -11.63 3.01 -5.55
N GLY A 215 -10.85 3.05 -4.46
CA GLY A 215 -10.52 4.27 -3.75
C GLY A 215 -11.64 4.76 -2.83
N TYR A 216 -11.67 6.06 -2.59
CA TYR A 216 -12.63 6.71 -1.72
C TYR A 216 -13.57 7.57 -2.54
N LYS A 217 -14.90 7.39 -2.36
CA LYS A 217 -15.91 8.16 -3.06
C LYS A 217 -17.07 8.55 -2.13
N GLN A 218 -17.77 9.61 -2.50
CA GLN A 218 -19.04 9.94 -1.87
C GLN A 218 -20.08 8.88 -2.18
N LEU A 219 -20.82 8.48 -1.14
CA LEU A 219 -21.96 7.58 -1.27
C LEU A 219 -23.26 8.37 -1.40
N THR A 220 -24.18 7.82 -2.20
CA THR A 220 -25.59 8.19 -2.15
C THR A 220 -26.30 7.39 -1.06
N ASP A 221 -27.44 7.87 -0.61
CA ASP A 221 -28.28 7.16 0.37
C ASP A 221 -28.66 5.76 -0.14
N GLU A 222 -29.00 5.63 -1.43
CA GLU A 222 -29.27 4.35 -2.08
C GLU A 222 -28.08 3.38 -2.00
N ALA A 223 -26.86 3.90 -2.18
CA ALA A 223 -25.66 3.07 -2.07
C ALA A 223 -25.43 2.58 -0.63
N VAL A 224 -25.75 3.40 0.38
CA VAL A 224 -25.69 3.00 1.80
C VAL A 224 -26.73 1.94 2.12
N GLU A 225 -27.99 2.10 1.63
CA GLU A 225 -29.05 1.10 1.80
C GLU A 225 -28.64 -0.25 1.20
N LYS A 226 -28.15 -0.23 -0.05
CA LYS A 226 -27.68 -1.44 -0.75
C LYS A 226 -26.48 -2.10 -0.06
N ALA A 227 -25.59 -1.30 0.52
CA ALA A 227 -24.44 -1.79 1.27
C ALA A 227 -24.87 -2.59 2.49
N ALA A 228 -25.99 -2.21 3.14
CA ALA A 228 -26.55 -2.87 4.33
C ALA A 228 -25.45 -3.33 5.33
N PRO A 229 -24.61 -2.42 5.86
CA PRO A 229 -23.48 -2.81 6.69
C PRO A 229 -23.93 -3.41 8.03
N ASP A 230 -23.22 -4.45 8.48
CA ASP A 230 -23.34 -5.03 9.83
C ASP A 230 -22.53 -4.25 10.86
N LEU A 231 -21.51 -3.53 10.37
CA LEU A 231 -20.59 -2.74 11.17
C LEU A 231 -20.15 -1.51 10.36
N ILE A 232 -20.09 -0.37 11.03
CA ILE A 232 -19.48 0.85 10.51
C ILE A 232 -18.13 1.03 11.21
N LEU A 233 -17.09 1.18 10.42
CA LEU A 233 -15.73 1.48 10.88
C LEU A 233 -15.39 2.92 10.51
N THR A 234 -14.87 3.69 11.47
CA THR A 234 -14.41 5.06 11.24
C THR A 234 -12.96 5.21 11.67
N MET A 235 -12.33 6.29 11.26
CA MET A 235 -10.98 6.62 11.67
C MET A 235 -10.98 7.83 12.60
N GLY A 236 -10.40 7.66 13.79
CA GLY A 236 -10.26 8.72 14.79
C GLY A 236 -8.96 9.48 14.62
N ILE A 237 -8.92 10.50 13.75
CA ILE A 237 -7.75 11.35 13.61
C ILE A 237 -8.10 12.78 13.99
N GLY A 238 -7.63 13.20 15.18
CA GLY A 238 -7.70 14.59 15.62
C GLY A 238 -9.13 15.17 15.71
N LYS A 239 -9.27 16.46 15.38
CA LYS A 239 -10.55 17.17 15.45
C LYS A 239 -11.56 16.76 14.38
N ASP A 240 -11.10 16.08 13.35
CA ASP A 240 -11.94 15.64 12.21
C ASP A 240 -12.44 14.19 12.38
N SER A 241 -12.32 13.64 13.59
CA SER A 241 -12.84 12.31 13.87
C SER A 241 -14.36 12.28 13.71
N VAL A 242 -14.86 11.35 12.91
CA VAL A 242 -16.30 11.17 12.68
C VAL A 242 -16.92 10.57 13.94
N GLN A 243 -17.75 11.33 14.63
CA GLN A 243 -18.39 10.87 15.86
C GLN A 243 -19.60 9.98 15.53
N LYS A 244 -19.82 8.96 16.36
CA LYS A 244 -20.95 8.02 16.23
C LYS A 244 -22.28 8.76 16.18
N GLU A 245 -22.45 9.76 17.02
CA GLU A 245 -23.66 10.56 17.14
C GLU A 245 -23.95 11.34 15.85
N ASP A 246 -22.90 11.80 15.15
CA ASP A 246 -23.04 12.52 13.89
C ASP A 246 -23.42 11.58 12.75
N LEU A 247 -22.88 10.37 12.74
CA LEU A 247 -23.26 9.34 11.77
C LEU A 247 -24.75 8.96 11.91
N LEU A 248 -25.23 8.83 13.14
CA LEU A 248 -26.61 8.43 13.39
C LEU A 248 -27.64 9.55 13.12
N LYS A 249 -27.20 10.79 12.88
CA LYS A 249 -28.08 11.86 12.35
C LYS A 249 -28.48 11.60 10.90
N ASN A 250 -27.67 10.82 10.14
CA ASN A 250 -28.06 10.39 8.81
C ASN A 250 -29.09 9.23 8.93
N PRO A 251 -30.33 9.41 8.44
CA PRO A 251 -31.40 8.43 8.65
C PRO A 251 -31.12 7.09 7.99
N VAL A 252 -30.38 7.07 6.88
CA VAL A 252 -30.04 5.85 6.16
C VAL A 252 -29.00 5.04 6.93
N LEU A 253 -27.98 5.68 7.50
CA LEU A 253 -27.03 5.01 8.39
C LEU A 253 -27.71 4.52 9.67
N ALA A 254 -28.57 5.33 10.28
CA ALA A 254 -29.32 4.97 11.48
C ALA A 254 -30.23 3.75 11.25
N SER A 255 -30.84 3.63 10.06
CA SER A 255 -31.71 2.52 9.68
C SER A 255 -30.97 1.28 9.19
N SER A 256 -29.65 1.36 8.96
CA SER A 256 -28.83 0.21 8.57
C SER A 256 -28.74 -0.85 9.69
N PRO A 257 -28.37 -2.11 9.39
CA PRO A 257 -28.12 -3.12 10.43
C PRO A 257 -27.13 -2.63 11.49
N ALA A 258 -26.04 -1.99 11.07
CA ALA A 258 -25.01 -1.42 11.96
C ALA A 258 -25.58 -0.29 12.84
N GLY A 259 -26.36 0.62 12.25
CA GLY A 259 -26.96 1.74 12.98
C GLY A 259 -27.94 1.27 14.06
N ARG A 260 -28.86 0.35 13.70
CA ARG A 260 -29.85 -0.21 14.64
C ARG A 260 -29.21 -0.98 15.79
N SER A 261 -28.12 -1.70 15.54
CA SER A 261 -27.40 -2.46 16.58
C SER A 261 -26.34 -1.65 17.31
N GLY A 262 -26.08 -0.42 16.88
CA GLY A 262 -25.04 0.43 17.46
C GLY A 262 -23.62 -0.05 17.18
N ASN A 263 -23.41 -0.93 16.20
CA ASN A 263 -22.12 -1.47 15.78
C ASN A 263 -21.33 -0.43 14.99
N ILE A 264 -20.83 0.57 15.68
CA ILE A 264 -19.97 1.64 15.14
C ILE A 264 -18.70 1.63 15.96
N VAL A 265 -17.58 1.42 15.29
CA VAL A 265 -16.23 1.31 15.88
C VAL A 265 -15.34 2.38 15.28
N GLN A 266 -14.50 3.00 16.11
CA GLN A 266 -13.51 3.99 15.71
C GLN A 266 -12.10 3.44 15.93
#